data_78098144420e9b179babfe5a051f4fe9
#
_entry.id   78098144420e9b179babfe5a051f4fe9
#
_cell.length_a   1.000
_cell.length_b   1.000
_cell.length_c   1.000
_cell.angle_alpha   90.00
_cell.angle_beta   90.00
_cell.angle_gamma   90.00
#
_symmetry.space_group_name_H-M   'P 1'
#
loop_
_entity.id
_entity.type
_entity.pdbx_description
1 polymer ?
#
loop_
_entity_poly.entity_id
_entity_poly.type
_entity_poly.pdbx_seq_one_letter_code
_entity_poly.pdbx_strand_id
1 'polypeptide(L)'
;DSHIRDVTTSWQVWSNGTVERFKPIITSGVAHNHNFKGTKLSVSGAVNLISNFNTNQSLSIDENDQKAIYGVNIKYDNILAVRFGRNKVKSKTFGVGLSWSNISLDYAFLNEPLNSGLGSSHLISIVIDPNLIFKFIEKI
;
A
#
# COMPACT_ATOMS: atom_id res chain seq x y z
N ASP A 1 7.28 -8.38 -11.29
CA ASP A 1 5.97 -9.04 -11.30
C ASP A 1 4.90 -8.07 -11.76
N SER A 2 3.99 -8.53 -12.63
CA SER A 2 2.81 -7.80 -13.07
C SER A 2 1.56 -8.60 -12.70
N HIS A 3 0.49 -7.92 -12.30
CA HIS A 3 -0.77 -8.57 -11.99
C HIS A 3 -1.97 -7.73 -12.43
N ILE A 4 -3.07 -8.41 -12.74
CA ILE A 4 -4.35 -7.82 -13.09
C ILE A 4 -5.39 -8.31 -12.09
N ARG A 5 -6.21 -7.40 -11.56
CA ARG A 5 -7.29 -7.70 -10.60
C ARG A 5 -8.62 -7.12 -11.06
N ASP A 6 -9.70 -7.76 -10.62
CA ASP A 6 -11.09 -7.29 -10.72
C ASP A 6 -11.56 -6.95 -12.14
N VAL A 7 -11.41 -7.91 -13.05
CA VAL A 7 -11.83 -7.78 -14.47
C VAL A 7 -13.33 -8.06 -14.67
N THR A 8 -14.05 -8.46 -13.61
CA THR A 8 -15.46 -8.89 -13.70
C THR A 8 -16.41 -7.81 -13.20
N THR A 9 -17.60 -7.75 -13.82
CA THR A 9 -18.72 -6.92 -13.36
C THR A 9 -19.60 -7.76 -12.43
N SER A 10 -19.94 -7.24 -11.24
CA SER A 10 -20.88 -7.86 -10.32
C SER A 10 -22.18 -7.05 -10.23
N TRP A 11 -23.28 -7.75 -9.93
CA TRP A 11 -24.60 -7.16 -9.74
C TRP A 11 -25.03 -7.45 -8.29
N GLN A 12 -25.53 -6.44 -7.60
CA GLN A 12 -26.12 -6.61 -6.28
C GLN A 12 -27.57 -6.15 -6.32
N VAL A 13 -28.47 -7.05 -5.91
CA VAL A 13 -29.90 -6.77 -5.82
C VAL A 13 -30.25 -6.65 -4.35
N TRP A 14 -30.78 -5.51 -3.97
CA TRP A 14 -31.26 -5.25 -2.60
C TRP A 14 -32.72 -5.67 -2.44
N SER A 15 -33.12 -6.01 -1.24
CA SER A 15 -34.50 -6.43 -0.92
C SER A 15 -35.57 -5.39 -1.21
N ASN A 16 -35.20 -4.12 -1.36
CA ASN A 16 -36.09 -3.02 -1.75
C ASN A 16 -36.28 -2.87 -3.27
N GLY A 17 -35.75 -3.82 -4.07
CA GLY A 17 -35.80 -3.78 -5.54
C GLY A 17 -34.77 -2.90 -6.21
N THR A 18 -33.87 -2.26 -5.45
CA THR A 18 -32.77 -1.48 -6.02
C THR A 18 -31.70 -2.42 -6.55
N VAL A 19 -31.27 -2.23 -7.80
CA VAL A 19 -30.20 -2.98 -8.43
C VAL A 19 -28.97 -2.09 -8.56
N GLU A 20 -27.90 -2.44 -7.88
CA GLU A 20 -26.61 -1.78 -8.03
C GLU A 20 -25.69 -2.58 -8.95
N ARG A 21 -25.09 -1.90 -9.90
CA ARG A 21 -24.15 -2.46 -10.85
C ARG A 21 -22.74 -2.01 -10.48
N PHE A 22 -21.91 -2.94 -10.05
CA PHE A 22 -20.51 -2.65 -9.81
C PHE A 22 -19.74 -2.63 -11.14
N LYS A 23 -19.06 -1.53 -11.38
CA LYS A 23 -18.24 -1.35 -12.58
C LYS A 23 -16.94 -2.16 -12.45
N PRO A 24 -16.45 -2.77 -13.53
CA PRO A 24 -15.16 -3.45 -13.49
C PRO A 24 -14.03 -2.45 -13.24
N ILE A 25 -13.12 -2.83 -12.36
CA ILE A 25 -11.91 -2.07 -12.05
C ILE A 25 -10.73 -2.89 -12.53
N ILE A 26 -9.93 -2.33 -13.43
CA ILE A 26 -8.69 -2.95 -13.86
C ILE A 26 -7.53 -2.28 -13.12
N THR A 27 -6.76 -3.09 -12.41
CA THR A 27 -5.51 -2.67 -11.78
C THR A 27 -4.36 -3.38 -12.45
N SER A 28 -3.47 -2.62 -13.07
CA SER A 28 -2.21 -3.13 -13.62
C SER A 28 -1.04 -2.53 -12.89
N GLY A 29 -0.01 -3.32 -12.61
CA GLY A 29 1.12 -2.83 -11.85
C GLY A 29 2.43 -3.54 -12.17
N VAL A 30 3.51 -2.83 -11.89
CA VAL A 30 4.88 -3.32 -12.01
C VAL A 30 5.61 -3.07 -10.71
N ALA A 31 6.32 -4.07 -10.23
CA ALA A 31 7.20 -3.97 -9.07
C ALA A 31 8.61 -4.45 -9.43
N HIS A 32 9.59 -3.73 -8.92
CA HIS A 32 11.01 -4.07 -9.08
C HIS A 32 11.71 -4.01 -7.74
N ASN A 33 12.61 -4.97 -7.51
CA ASN A 33 13.47 -5.01 -6.34
C ASN A 33 14.92 -5.14 -6.80
N HIS A 34 15.77 -4.27 -6.27
CA HIS A 34 17.21 -4.26 -6.57
C HIS A 34 18.02 -4.33 -5.28
N ASN A 35 18.88 -5.34 -5.20
CA ASN A 35 19.84 -5.51 -4.13
C ASN A 35 21.22 -5.11 -4.64
N PHE A 36 21.85 -4.13 -4.02
CA PHE A 36 23.17 -3.66 -4.40
C PHE A 36 24.22 -4.64 -3.89
N LYS A 37 24.90 -5.33 -4.83
CA LYS A 37 25.98 -6.27 -4.50
C LYS A 37 27.11 -5.56 -3.77
N GLY A 38 27.58 -6.15 -2.66
CA GLY A 38 28.65 -5.57 -1.84
C GLY A 38 28.20 -4.53 -0.82
N THR A 39 26.92 -4.19 -0.82
CA THR A 39 26.32 -3.31 0.19
C THR A 39 25.11 -4.02 0.82
N LYS A 40 24.78 -3.65 2.05
CA LYS A 40 23.59 -4.14 2.74
C LYS A 40 22.32 -3.34 2.35
N LEU A 41 22.34 -2.66 1.21
CA LEU A 41 21.29 -1.80 0.72
C LEU A 41 20.40 -2.53 -0.28
N SER A 42 19.09 -2.47 -0.08
CA SER A 42 18.09 -2.90 -1.05
C SER A 42 17.05 -1.80 -1.30
N VAL A 43 16.66 -1.66 -2.56
CA VAL A 43 15.63 -0.70 -2.98
C VAL A 43 14.55 -1.45 -3.73
N SER A 44 13.31 -1.29 -3.30
CA SER A 44 12.14 -1.83 -4.00
C SER A 44 11.17 -0.73 -4.35
N GLY A 45 10.62 -0.79 -5.54
CA GLY A 45 9.62 0.15 -6.03
C GLY A 45 8.47 -0.58 -6.70
N ALA A 46 7.28 -0.02 -6.58
CA ALA A 46 6.08 -0.51 -7.25
C ALA A 46 5.23 0.66 -7.74
N VAL A 47 4.65 0.47 -8.93
CA VAL A 47 3.68 1.40 -9.51
C VAL A 47 2.47 0.60 -9.96
N ASN A 48 1.29 1.01 -9.52
CA ASN A 48 0.01 0.44 -9.95
C ASN A 48 -0.84 1.52 -10.59
N LEU A 49 -1.44 1.19 -11.71
CA LEU A 49 -2.42 2.01 -12.41
C LEU A 49 -3.81 1.37 -12.22
N ILE A 50 -4.75 2.17 -11.78
CA ILE A 50 -6.15 1.76 -11.61
C ILE A 50 -6.97 2.49 -12.64
N SER A 51 -7.69 1.73 -13.47
CA SER A 51 -8.59 2.25 -14.49
C SER A 51 -10.01 1.79 -14.19
N ASN A 52 -10.94 2.74 -14.07
CA ASN A 52 -12.36 2.48 -13.93
C ASN A 52 -13.00 2.59 -15.32
N PHE A 53 -13.76 1.57 -15.74
CA PHE A 53 -14.46 1.59 -17.03
C PHE A 53 -15.87 2.12 -16.85
N ASN A 54 -16.20 3.19 -17.57
CA ASN A 54 -17.55 3.73 -17.63
C ASN A 54 -18.29 3.10 -18.82
N THR A 55 -19.21 2.16 -18.55
CA THR A 55 -19.93 1.40 -19.61
C THR A 55 -21.00 2.19 -20.35
N ASN A 56 -21.27 3.44 -19.98
CA ASN A 56 -22.35 4.25 -20.58
C ASN A 56 -21.87 5.23 -21.67
N GLN A 57 -20.59 5.30 -21.93
CA GLN A 57 -20.04 6.07 -23.06
C GLN A 57 -18.93 5.25 -23.70
N SER A 58 -19.02 5.14 -25.01
CA SER A 58 -18.03 4.47 -25.86
C SER A 58 -16.60 4.68 -25.40
N LEU A 59 -15.89 3.59 -25.08
CA LEU A 59 -14.42 3.40 -25.03
C LEU A 59 -13.51 4.64 -24.78
N SER A 60 -14.05 5.73 -24.27
CA SER A 60 -13.25 6.87 -23.82
C SER A 60 -12.79 6.59 -22.38
N ILE A 61 -11.53 6.29 -22.23
CA ILE A 61 -10.83 6.32 -20.95
C ILE A 61 -10.84 7.79 -20.54
N ASP A 62 -11.71 8.13 -19.60
CA ASP A 62 -11.74 9.49 -19.05
C ASP A 62 -10.44 9.66 -18.24
N GLU A 63 -9.58 10.59 -18.65
CA GLU A 63 -8.29 10.85 -18.00
C GLU A 63 -8.42 11.14 -16.49
N ASN A 64 -9.61 11.56 -16.06
CA ASN A 64 -9.91 11.84 -14.67
C ASN A 64 -10.13 10.58 -13.79
N ASP A 65 -10.36 9.41 -14.39
CA ASP A 65 -10.62 8.16 -13.66
C ASP A 65 -9.37 7.26 -13.51
N GLN A 66 -8.25 7.65 -14.07
CA GLN A 66 -6.99 6.94 -13.89
C GLN A 66 -6.30 7.39 -12.59
N LYS A 67 -6.10 6.44 -11.68
CA LYS A 67 -5.39 6.67 -10.41
C LYS A 67 -4.10 5.88 -10.38
N ALA A 68 -2.99 6.60 -10.26
CA ALA A 68 -1.68 5.99 -10.04
C ALA A 68 -1.39 5.86 -8.54
N ILE A 69 -1.00 4.66 -8.13
CA ILE A 69 -0.48 4.36 -6.80
C ILE A 69 0.99 3.98 -6.98
N TYR A 70 1.86 4.58 -6.21
CA TYR A 70 3.27 4.20 -6.24
C TYR A 70 3.85 4.15 -4.84
N GLY A 71 4.86 3.32 -4.69
CA GLY A 71 5.59 3.20 -3.44
C GLY A 71 7.04 2.83 -3.70
N VAL A 72 7.91 3.34 -2.85
CA VAL A 72 9.33 3.03 -2.81
C VAL A 72 9.67 2.65 -1.38
N ASN A 73 10.47 1.60 -1.23
CA ASN A 73 10.98 1.14 0.04
C ASN A 73 12.48 0.93 -0.07
N ILE A 74 13.23 1.57 0.79
CA ILE A 74 14.69 1.50 0.89
C ILE A 74 15.00 0.80 2.20
N LYS A 75 15.75 -0.30 2.15
CA LYS A 75 16.18 -1.05 3.34
C LYS A 75 17.70 -1.08 3.43
N TYR A 76 18.19 -0.89 4.62
CA TYR A 76 19.60 -1.01 4.97
C TYR A 76 19.79 -2.07 6.06
N ASP A 77 20.57 -3.11 5.76
CA ASP A 77 20.94 -4.23 6.67
C ASP A 77 19.76 -4.92 7.37
N ASN A 78 18.56 -4.84 6.81
CA ASN A 78 17.32 -5.27 7.46
C ASN A 78 17.03 -4.58 8.82
N ILE A 79 17.84 -3.59 9.20
CA ILE A 79 17.71 -2.84 10.45
C ILE A 79 16.87 -1.59 10.22
N LEU A 80 17.15 -0.85 9.16
CA LEU A 80 16.47 0.39 8.82
C LEU A 80 15.67 0.23 7.53
N ALA A 81 14.43 0.67 7.56
CA ALA A 81 13.59 0.77 6.37
C ALA A 81 13.00 2.17 6.26
N VAL A 82 13.05 2.76 5.07
CA VAL A 82 12.38 4.03 4.76
C VAL A 82 11.44 3.80 3.61
N ARG A 83 10.20 4.24 3.77
CA ARG A 83 9.11 3.99 2.82
C ARG A 83 8.45 5.29 2.41
N PHE A 84 8.22 5.45 1.12
CA PHE A 84 7.47 6.56 0.55
C PHE A 84 6.38 6.00 -0.35
N GLY A 85 5.24 6.64 -0.36
CA GLY A 85 4.17 6.19 -1.22
C GLY A 85 3.08 7.23 -1.45
N ARG A 86 2.23 6.90 -2.43
CA ARG A 86 1.00 7.62 -2.71
C ARG A 86 -0.11 6.62 -2.97
N ASN A 87 -1.24 6.81 -2.30
CA ASN A 87 -2.39 5.92 -2.43
C ASN A 87 -3.44 6.44 -3.44
N LYS A 88 -4.55 5.69 -3.59
CA LYS A 88 -5.67 5.98 -4.50
C LYS A 88 -6.30 7.36 -4.30
N VAL A 89 -6.37 7.85 -3.07
CA VAL A 89 -7.00 9.13 -2.70
C VAL A 89 -6.00 10.30 -2.70
N LYS A 90 -4.90 10.15 -3.40
CA LYS A 90 -3.81 11.14 -3.50
C LYS A 90 -3.12 11.45 -2.16
N SER A 91 -3.36 10.67 -1.11
CA SER A 91 -2.65 10.79 0.15
C SER A 91 -1.20 10.40 -0.02
N LYS A 92 -0.31 11.19 0.55
CA LYS A 92 1.12 10.91 0.59
C LYS A 92 1.44 10.17 1.89
N THR A 93 2.22 9.12 1.78
CA THR A 93 2.66 8.32 2.92
C THR A 93 4.17 8.36 3.05
N PHE A 94 4.62 8.49 4.28
CA PHE A 94 6.02 8.35 4.66
C PHE A 94 6.11 7.39 5.82
N GLY A 95 7.09 6.50 5.83
CA GLY A 95 7.29 5.54 6.92
C GLY A 95 8.75 5.30 7.18
N VAL A 96 9.06 5.07 8.46
CA VAL A 96 10.39 4.65 8.92
C VAL A 96 10.21 3.43 9.80
N GLY A 97 10.96 2.38 9.52
CA GLY A 97 11.00 1.16 10.30
C GLY A 97 12.40 0.91 10.84
N LEU A 98 12.47 0.52 12.10
CA LEU A 98 13.68 0.06 12.77
C LEU A 98 13.44 -1.36 13.25
N SER A 99 14.31 -2.28 12.88
CA SER A 99 14.27 -3.67 13.34
C SER A 99 15.59 -4.02 14.02
N TRP A 100 15.52 -4.45 15.26
CA TRP A 100 16.68 -4.87 16.00
C TRP A 100 16.40 -6.21 16.67
N SER A 101 17.10 -7.24 16.21
CA SER A 101 16.99 -8.60 16.74
C SER A 101 15.55 -9.09 16.83
N ASN A 102 14.90 -8.94 17.97
CA ASN A 102 13.56 -9.45 18.26
C ASN A 102 12.52 -8.33 18.46
N ILE A 103 12.87 -7.08 18.16
CA ILE A 103 11.98 -5.92 18.30
C ILE A 103 11.98 -5.15 16.99
N SER A 104 10.79 -4.82 16.51
CA SER A 104 10.61 -3.91 15.37
C SER A 104 9.72 -2.75 15.78
N LEU A 105 10.14 -1.54 15.41
CA LEU A 105 9.41 -0.30 15.59
C LEU A 105 9.14 0.30 14.22
N ASP A 106 7.89 0.50 13.89
CA ASP A 106 7.48 1.17 12.66
C ASP A 106 6.72 2.45 13.00
N TYR A 107 7.09 3.52 12.31
CA TYR A 107 6.37 4.78 12.30
C TYR A 107 5.88 5.09 10.90
N ALA A 108 4.63 5.47 10.76
CA ALA A 108 4.07 5.91 9.50
C ALA A 108 3.33 7.24 9.67
N PHE A 109 3.55 8.11 8.71
CA PHE A 109 2.88 9.38 8.55
C PHE A 109 2.04 9.35 7.28
N LEU A 110 0.77 9.66 7.41
CA LEU A 110 -0.18 9.76 6.30
C LEU A 110 -0.67 11.20 6.22
N ASN A 111 -0.39 11.86 5.10
CA ASN A 111 -0.91 13.18 4.81
C ASN A 111 -2.02 13.08 3.77
N GLU A 112 -3.24 13.38 4.17
CA GLU A 112 -4.39 13.38 3.29
C GLU A 112 -4.58 14.73 2.59
N PRO A 113 -5.16 14.76 1.38
CA PRO A 113 -5.42 16.01 0.69
C PRO A 113 -6.42 16.86 1.48
N LEU A 114 -6.24 18.17 1.46
CA LEU A 114 -7.04 19.16 2.20
C LEU A 114 -8.56 19.02 2.02
N ASN A 115 -8.99 18.44 0.90
CA ASN A 115 -10.43 18.25 0.59
C ASN A 115 -11.06 17.02 1.28
N SER A 116 -10.28 16.17 1.94
CA SER A 116 -10.80 14.98 2.62
C SER A 116 -11.38 15.28 4.01
N GLY A 117 -11.01 16.42 4.61
CA GLY A 117 -11.41 16.79 5.96
C GLY A 117 -10.75 15.94 7.08
N LEU A 118 -9.95 14.94 6.72
CA LEU A 118 -9.37 13.97 7.65
C LEU A 118 -7.98 14.40 8.19
N GLY A 119 -7.31 15.34 7.51
CA GLY A 119 -6.03 15.87 7.92
C GLY A 119 -4.88 14.87 7.82
N SER A 120 -3.92 14.95 8.73
CA SER A 120 -2.77 14.06 8.81
C SER A 120 -2.93 13.04 9.94
N SER A 121 -2.45 11.83 9.70
CA SER A 121 -2.49 10.73 10.67
C SER A 121 -1.09 10.20 10.94
N HIS A 122 -0.85 9.82 12.19
CA HIS A 122 0.39 9.22 12.65
C HIS A 122 0.09 7.82 13.18
N LEU A 123 0.85 6.84 12.75
CA LEU A 123 0.74 5.45 13.19
C LEU A 123 2.08 4.99 13.74
N ILE A 124 2.07 4.44 14.95
CA ILE A 124 3.23 3.81 15.57
C ILE A 124 2.88 2.35 15.80
N SER A 125 3.75 1.44 15.40
CA SER A 125 3.62 0.01 15.61
C SER A 125 4.89 -0.55 16.24
N ILE A 126 4.72 -1.38 17.28
CA ILE A 126 5.80 -2.09 17.93
C ILE A 126 5.49 -3.58 17.82
N VAL A 127 6.44 -4.33 17.28
CA VAL A 127 6.36 -5.79 17.20
C VAL A 127 7.50 -6.39 18.01
N ILE A 128 7.17 -7.31 18.90
CA ILE A 128 8.13 -8.02 19.76
C ILE A 128 8.01 -9.50 19.45
N ASP A 129 9.14 -10.17 19.15
CA ASP A 129 9.17 -11.62 18.94
C ASP A 129 8.86 -12.33 20.29
N PRO A 130 7.87 -13.24 20.33
CA PRO A 130 7.52 -13.99 21.53
C PRO A 130 8.69 -14.75 22.16
N ASN A 131 9.66 -15.20 21.37
CA ASN A 131 10.86 -15.88 21.86
C ASN A 131 11.70 -15.03 22.81
N LEU A 132 11.64 -13.71 22.68
CA LEU A 132 12.28 -12.80 23.63
C LEU A 132 11.64 -12.92 25.02
N ILE A 133 10.32 -13.00 25.06
CA ILE A 133 9.53 -13.09 26.30
C ILE A 133 9.82 -14.40 27.02
N PHE A 134 9.86 -15.52 26.31
CA PHE A 134 10.18 -16.82 26.87
C PHE A 134 11.60 -16.88 27.47
N LYS A 135 12.60 -16.29 26.79
CA LYS A 135 13.97 -16.18 27.32
C LYS A 135 14.07 -15.36 28.60
N PHE A 136 13.20 -14.38 28.79
CA PHE A 136 13.15 -13.61 30.03
C PHE A 136 12.54 -14.42 31.17
N ILE A 137 11.49 -15.22 30.91
CA ILE A 137 10.81 -16.03 31.89
C ILE A 137 11.71 -17.17 32.37
N GLU A 138 12.51 -17.80 31.49
CA GLU A 138 13.47 -18.86 31.86
C GLU A 138 14.64 -18.35 32.74
N LYS A 139 14.90 -17.05 32.79
CA LYS A 139 15.97 -16.46 33.59
C LYS A 139 15.54 -15.98 34.97
N ILE A 140 14.26 -16.04 35.26
CA ILE A 140 13.67 -15.70 36.56
C ILE A 140 13.43 -16.99 37.36
#